data_322fde13376971c4b6f10063a3c28b41
#
_entry.id   322fde13376971c4b6f10063a3c28b41
#
_cell.length_a   1.000
_cell.length_b   1.000
_cell.length_c   1.000
_cell.angle_alpha   90.00
_cell.angle_beta   90.00
_cell.angle_gamma   90.00
#
_symmetry.space_group_name_H-M   'P 1'
#
loop_
_entity.id
_entity.type
_entity.pdbx_description
1 polymer ?
#
loop_
_entity_poly.entity_id
_entity_poly.type
_entity_poly.pdbx_seq_one_letter_code
_entity_poly.pdbx_strand_id
1 'polypeptide(L)'
;MITSRETVLNPLAHRWAVLIGTARAYFVILNTYAIQRIRNPITLTINFATWRIAYGLTGHHQIAGASVSGFLLIGSFGNIIWFSTLWSSGFAIERARHEGTSAALFLSPASRPMVIVGYGLGALAMATPAFFVVAVVAVLSGAHFYLVDPLAAFLAFAGLVAGTLACGFALAGIFILSRRGNIIATLLQMPIYFLAGFVVPISRLPVWVQPFSNALPVTHAAIALRETALLGYTTAQAGPQILACFGVAAVYCIVGYFSLRRVEHVAKYAGQLDLY
;
A
#
# COMPACT_ATOMS: atom_id res chain seq x y z
N MET A 1 39.92 -28.21 -8.52
CA MET A 1 39.76 -27.93 -7.08
C MET A 1 39.31 -26.50 -6.93
N ILE A 2 37.98 -26.27 -7.02
CA ILE A 2 37.36 -24.93 -6.98
C ILE A 2 36.85 -24.76 -5.55
N THR A 3 37.64 -24.06 -4.74
CA THR A 3 37.21 -23.66 -3.40
C THR A 3 36.20 -22.53 -3.56
N SER A 4 34.91 -22.89 -3.59
CA SER A 4 33.84 -21.94 -3.40
C SER A 4 33.90 -21.43 -1.95
N ARG A 5 34.47 -20.23 -1.74
CA ARG A 5 34.22 -19.47 -0.53
C ARG A 5 32.72 -19.16 -0.51
N GLU A 6 31.94 -19.98 0.15
CA GLU A 6 30.63 -19.60 0.62
C GLU A 6 30.82 -18.44 1.60
N THR A 7 30.71 -17.23 1.10
CA THR A 7 30.52 -16.05 1.94
C THR A 7 29.19 -16.26 2.65
N VAL A 8 29.26 -16.76 3.88
CA VAL A 8 28.10 -16.81 4.79
C VAL A 8 27.65 -15.38 4.96
N LEU A 9 26.72 -14.94 4.12
CA LEU A 9 26.14 -13.63 4.22
C LEU A 9 25.49 -13.52 5.60
N ASN A 10 25.78 -12.44 6.33
CA ASN A 10 25.11 -12.12 7.58
C ASN A 10 23.58 -12.26 7.33
N PRO A 11 22.83 -12.98 8.20
CA PRO A 11 21.40 -13.25 7.99
C PRO A 11 20.56 -12.00 7.74
N LEU A 12 20.98 -10.85 8.26
CA LEU A 12 20.37 -9.55 7.97
C LEU A 12 20.67 -9.09 6.54
N ALA A 13 21.90 -9.19 6.09
CA ALA A 13 22.31 -8.82 4.72
C ALA A 13 21.58 -9.70 3.69
N HIS A 14 21.42 -10.99 3.96
CA HIS A 14 20.63 -11.89 3.10
C HIS A 14 19.16 -11.45 2.99
N ARG A 15 18.52 -11.09 4.11
CA ARG A 15 17.12 -10.60 4.10
C ARG A 15 16.97 -9.33 3.27
N TRP A 16 17.88 -8.38 3.42
CA TRP A 16 17.89 -7.14 2.62
C TRP A 16 18.11 -7.43 1.14
N ALA A 17 19.03 -8.33 0.81
CA ALA A 17 19.27 -8.74 -0.58
C ALA A 17 18.01 -9.35 -1.23
N VAL A 18 17.29 -10.21 -0.49
CA VAL A 18 15.99 -10.78 -0.95
C VAL A 18 14.96 -9.67 -1.18
N LEU A 19 14.81 -8.74 -0.23
CA LEU A 19 13.86 -7.64 -0.33
C LEU A 19 14.13 -6.78 -1.57
N ILE A 20 15.36 -6.29 -1.71
CA ILE A 20 15.76 -5.41 -2.80
C ILE A 20 15.71 -6.15 -4.14
N GLY A 21 16.20 -7.39 -4.18
CA GLY A 21 16.17 -8.24 -5.37
C GLY A 21 14.75 -8.48 -5.87
N THR A 22 13.82 -8.80 -4.98
CA THR A 22 12.40 -9.01 -5.31
C THR A 22 11.74 -7.71 -5.77
N ALA A 23 11.98 -6.59 -5.07
CA ALA A 23 11.43 -5.30 -5.45
C ALA A 23 11.91 -4.86 -6.84
N ARG A 24 13.20 -5.02 -7.12
CA ARG A 24 13.80 -4.72 -8.44
C ARG A 24 13.24 -5.62 -9.53
N ALA A 25 13.18 -6.93 -9.30
CA ALA A 25 12.66 -7.89 -10.26
C ALA A 25 11.19 -7.56 -10.61
N TYR A 26 10.37 -7.30 -9.62
CA TYR A 26 8.96 -6.97 -9.83
C TYR A 26 8.77 -5.62 -10.54
N PHE A 27 9.55 -4.61 -10.18
CA PHE A 27 9.57 -3.33 -10.89
C PHE A 27 9.90 -3.52 -12.37
N VAL A 28 10.93 -4.31 -12.70
CA VAL A 28 11.33 -4.61 -14.09
C VAL A 28 10.20 -5.34 -14.82
N ILE A 29 9.59 -6.35 -14.20
CA ILE A 29 8.45 -7.09 -14.79
C ILE A 29 7.33 -6.11 -15.14
N LEU A 30 6.89 -5.28 -14.19
CA LEU A 30 5.81 -4.31 -14.43
C LEU A 30 6.20 -3.28 -15.49
N ASN A 31 7.46 -2.87 -15.51
CA ASN A 31 7.96 -1.88 -16.46
C ASN A 31 8.08 -2.43 -17.89
N THR A 32 8.16 -3.75 -18.06
CA THR A 32 8.17 -4.41 -19.39
C THR A 32 6.82 -4.24 -20.09
N TYR A 33 5.74 -4.13 -19.35
CA TYR A 33 4.41 -3.90 -19.92
C TYR A 33 4.17 -2.41 -20.15
N ALA A 34 4.41 -1.92 -21.36
CA ALA A 34 4.22 -0.49 -21.72
C ALA A 34 2.82 0.03 -21.36
N ILE A 35 1.79 -0.81 -21.47
CA ILE A 35 0.41 -0.48 -21.11
C ILE A 35 0.26 -0.07 -19.64
N GLN A 36 1.02 -0.65 -18.73
CA GLN A 36 0.99 -0.32 -17.30
C GLN A 36 1.50 1.09 -17.03
N ARG A 37 2.54 1.52 -17.75
CA ARG A 37 3.13 2.87 -17.61
C ARG A 37 2.16 3.96 -18.00
N ILE A 38 1.35 3.72 -19.02
CA ILE A 38 0.37 4.67 -19.54
C ILE A 38 -0.94 4.60 -18.76
N ARG A 39 -1.40 3.40 -18.44
CA ARG A 39 -2.65 3.17 -17.73
C ARG A 39 -2.68 3.83 -16.34
N ASN A 40 -1.62 3.67 -15.56
CA ASN A 40 -1.60 4.15 -14.18
C ASN A 40 -1.78 5.67 -14.07
N PRO A 41 -1.02 6.52 -14.79
CA PRO A 41 -1.25 7.96 -14.79
C PRO A 41 -2.64 8.36 -15.28
N ILE A 42 -3.13 7.73 -16.36
CA ILE A 42 -4.45 8.03 -16.93
C ILE A 42 -5.55 7.70 -15.93
N THR A 43 -5.55 6.48 -15.36
CA THR A 43 -6.57 6.05 -14.41
C THR A 43 -6.59 6.95 -13.18
N LEU A 44 -5.41 7.32 -12.67
CA LEU A 44 -5.32 8.18 -11.51
C LEU A 44 -5.81 9.60 -11.80
N THR A 45 -5.47 10.14 -12.97
CA THR A 45 -5.94 11.47 -13.41
C THR A 45 -7.44 11.49 -13.61
N ILE A 46 -8.01 10.47 -14.25
CA ILE A 46 -9.47 10.35 -14.42
C ILE A 46 -10.15 10.26 -13.05
N ASN A 47 -9.65 9.44 -12.15
CA ASN A 47 -10.20 9.33 -10.80
C ASN A 47 -10.17 10.67 -10.05
N PHE A 48 -9.03 11.36 -10.06
CA PHE A 48 -8.90 12.70 -9.48
C PHE A 48 -9.88 13.70 -10.11
N ALA A 49 -9.95 13.76 -11.45
CA ALA A 49 -10.82 14.68 -12.18
C ALA A 49 -12.30 14.41 -11.90
N THR A 50 -12.72 13.14 -11.86
CA THR A 50 -14.09 12.74 -11.54
C THR A 50 -14.53 13.30 -10.19
N TRP A 51 -13.73 13.10 -9.15
CA TRP A 51 -14.06 13.61 -7.82
C TRP A 51 -13.92 15.12 -7.72
N ARG A 52 -12.96 15.72 -8.43
CA ARG A 52 -12.81 17.18 -8.47
C ARG A 52 -14.03 17.87 -9.11
N ILE A 53 -14.56 17.28 -10.18
CA ILE A 53 -15.79 17.74 -10.83
C ILE A 53 -16.98 17.53 -9.88
N ALA A 54 -17.13 16.36 -9.28
CA ALA A 54 -18.22 16.06 -8.36
C ALA A 54 -18.28 17.07 -7.19
N TYR A 55 -17.13 17.38 -6.57
CA TYR A 55 -17.07 18.37 -5.52
C TYR A 55 -17.31 19.81 -6.05
N GLY A 56 -16.88 20.10 -7.27
CA GLY A 56 -17.15 21.40 -7.92
C GLY A 56 -18.66 21.66 -8.10
N LEU A 57 -19.41 20.62 -8.47
CA LEU A 57 -20.87 20.71 -8.63
C LEU A 57 -21.61 20.94 -7.31
N THR A 58 -21.02 20.54 -6.17
CA THR A 58 -21.59 20.79 -4.84
C THR A 58 -21.25 22.16 -4.25
N GLY A 59 -20.47 22.98 -4.98
CA GLY A 59 -20.04 24.32 -4.51
C GLY A 59 -19.03 24.30 -3.36
N HIS A 60 -18.47 23.14 -3.01
CA HIS A 60 -17.48 23.06 -1.96
C HIS A 60 -16.10 23.44 -2.50
N HIS A 61 -15.50 24.48 -1.91
CA HIS A 61 -14.13 24.91 -2.23
C HIS A 61 -13.08 24.37 -1.25
N GLN A 62 -13.51 23.96 -0.04
CA GLN A 62 -12.66 23.42 1.00
C GLN A 62 -13.27 22.15 1.61
N ILE A 63 -12.41 21.23 1.99
CA ILE A 63 -12.76 19.99 2.71
C ILE A 63 -11.79 19.84 3.89
N ALA A 64 -12.33 19.76 5.11
CA ALA A 64 -11.54 19.60 6.33
C ALA A 64 -10.41 20.65 6.46
N GLY A 65 -10.68 21.91 6.07
CA GLY A 65 -9.71 23.02 6.14
C GLY A 65 -8.71 23.09 4.98
N ALA A 66 -8.66 22.08 4.11
CA ALA A 66 -7.76 22.05 2.94
C ALA A 66 -8.52 22.36 1.63
N SER A 67 -7.79 22.75 0.59
CA SER A 67 -8.35 22.87 -0.76
C SER A 67 -8.86 21.51 -1.24
N VAL A 68 -10.01 21.49 -1.95
CA VAL A 68 -10.57 20.24 -2.52
C VAL A 68 -9.54 19.51 -3.37
N SER A 69 -8.79 20.25 -4.20
CA SER A 69 -7.76 19.64 -5.06
C SER A 69 -6.61 19.02 -4.26
N GLY A 70 -6.15 19.67 -3.19
CA GLY A 70 -5.13 19.11 -2.30
C GLY A 70 -5.64 17.86 -1.57
N PHE A 71 -6.86 17.93 -1.02
CA PHE A 71 -7.49 16.80 -0.33
C PHE A 71 -7.61 15.56 -1.24
N LEU A 72 -8.09 15.75 -2.47
CA LEU A 72 -8.27 14.69 -3.45
C LEU A 72 -6.94 14.17 -4.00
N LEU A 73 -5.91 15.01 -4.11
CA LEU A 73 -4.58 14.56 -4.52
C LEU A 73 -4.02 13.53 -3.55
N ILE A 74 -4.03 13.85 -2.25
CA ILE A 74 -3.54 12.91 -1.22
C ILE A 74 -4.41 11.66 -1.18
N GLY A 75 -5.73 11.80 -1.33
CA GLY A 75 -6.63 10.65 -1.41
C GLY A 75 -6.38 9.77 -2.64
N SER A 76 -6.16 10.36 -3.79
CA SER A 76 -5.84 9.62 -5.03
C SER A 76 -4.49 8.92 -4.92
N PHE A 77 -3.52 9.55 -4.28
CA PHE A 77 -2.21 8.96 -4.01
C PHE A 77 -2.32 7.78 -3.04
N GLY A 78 -3.05 7.95 -1.93
CA GLY A 78 -3.33 6.86 -0.99
C GLY A 78 -4.02 5.68 -1.67
N ASN A 79 -4.98 5.96 -2.55
CA ASN A 79 -5.70 4.93 -3.30
C ASN A 79 -4.79 4.13 -4.25
N ILE A 80 -3.90 4.78 -5.01
CA ILE A 80 -3.01 4.05 -5.92
C ILE A 80 -1.99 3.21 -5.15
N ILE A 81 -1.48 3.71 -4.03
CA ILE A 81 -0.60 2.96 -3.15
C ILE A 81 -1.33 1.75 -2.59
N TRP A 82 -2.54 1.94 -2.07
CA TRP A 82 -3.39 0.86 -1.56
C TRP A 82 -3.65 -0.20 -2.63
N PHE A 83 -4.13 0.23 -3.80
CA PHE A 83 -4.44 -0.66 -4.92
C PHE A 83 -3.21 -1.45 -5.37
N SER A 84 -2.08 -0.76 -5.60
CA SER A 84 -0.84 -1.39 -6.04
C SER A 84 -0.35 -2.43 -5.03
N THR A 85 -0.43 -2.12 -3.72
CA THR A 85 0.01 -3.02 -2.66
C THR A 85 -0.93 -4.22 -2.49
N LEU A 86 -2.25 -4.00 -2.57
CA LEU A 86 -3.24 -5.08 -2.49
C LEU A 86 -3.00 -6.12 -3.58
N TRP A 87 -2.83 -5.69 -4.83
CA TRP A 87 -2.68 -6.58 -5.98
C TRP A 87 -1.26 -7.14 -6.15
N SER A 88 -0.25 -6.53 -5.54
CA SER A 88 1.14 -7.02 -5.60
C SER A 88 1.51 -7.88 -4.40
N SER A 89 1.49 -7.30 -3.20
CA SER A 89 1.84 -8.02 -1.96
C SER A 89 0.78 -9.02 -1.56
N GLY A 90 -0.51 -8.65 -1.63
CA GLY A 90 -1.61 -9.53 -1.24
C GLY A 90 -1.68 -10.81 -2.07
N PHE A 91 -1.37 -10.73 -3.35
CA PHE A 91 -1.38 -11.87 -4.28
C PHE A 91 0.01 -12.44 -4.60
N ALA A 92 1.05 -12.07 -3.86
CA ALA A 92 2.42 -12.49 -4.15
C ALA A 92 2.57 -14.02 -4.25
N ILE A 93 1.99 -14.76 -3.31
CA ILE A 93 2.10 -16.24 -3.24
C ILE A 93 1.12 -16.91 -4.22
N GLU A 94 -0.08 -16.37 -4.37
CA GLU A 94 -1.05 -16.89 -5.35
C GLU A 94 -0.49 -16.77 -6.78
N ARG A 95 0.17 -15.66 -7.08
CA ARG A 95 0.87 -15.47 -8.36
C ARG A 95 1.97 -16.50 -8.56
N ALA A 96 2.83 -16.73 -7.55
CA ALA A 96 3.87 -17.75 -7.63
C ALA A 96 3.28 -19.14 -7.92
N ARG A 97 2.06 -19.40 -7.44
CA ARG A 97 1.34 -20.65 -7.71
C ARG A 97 0.86 -20.72 -9.16
N HIS A 98 0.26 -19.67 -9.68
CA HIS A 98 -0.18 -19.60 -11.08
C HIS A 98 0.99 -19.68 -12.08
N GLU A 99 2.15 -19.13 -11.70
CA GLU A 99 3.38 -19.16 -12.51
C GLU A 99 4.17 -20.48 -12.35
N GLY A 100 3.68 -21.43 -11.52
CA GLY A 100 4.38 -22.69 -11.25
C GLY A 100 5.68 -22.54 -10.44
N THR A 101 5.93 -21.36 -9.86
CA THR A 101 7.16 -21.04 -9.10
C THR A 101 7.00 -21.24 -7.59
N SER A 102 5.82 -21.67 -7.13
CA SER A 102 5.52 -21.88 -5.71
C SER A 102 6.50 -22.86 -5.04
N ALA A 103 6.79 -23.99 -5.67
CA ALA A 103 7.74 -24.97 -5.13
C ALA A 103 9.13 -24.37 -4.93
N ALA A 104 9.63 -23.61 -5.90
CA ALA A 104 10.91 -22.92 -5.80
C ALA A 104 10.91 -21.88 -4.68
N LEU A 105 9.80 -21.12 -4.49
CA LEU A 105 9.65 -20.17 -3.42
C LEU A 105 9.64 -20.84 -2.04
N PHE A 106 8.98 -21.98 -1.91
CA PHE A 106 8.90 -22.71 -0.63
C PHE A 106 10.18 -23.47 -0.27
N LEU A 107 10.96 -23.90 -1.26
CA LEU A 107 12.26 -24.56 -1.07
C LEU A 107 13.43 -23.57 -0.94
N SER A 108 13.24 -22.31 -1.37
CA SER A 108 14.25 -21.27 -1.26
C SER A 108 14.53 -20.89 0.20
N PRO A 109 15.78 -20.60 0.58
CA PRO A 109 16.14 -20.04 1.88
C PRO A 109 15.65 -18.59 2.05
N ALA A 110 15.04 -18.01 1.01
CA ALA A 110 14.51 -16.65 1.05
C ALA A 110 13.39 -16.49 2.09
N SER A 111 13.45 -15.43 2.88
CA SER A 111 12.37 -15.13 3.83
C SER A 111 11.12 -14.64 3.08
N ARG A 112 10.05 -15.43 3.15
CA ARG A 112 8.76 -15.15 2.48
C ARG A 112 8.17 -13.77 2.81
N PRO A 113 8.22 -13.29 4.07
CA PRO A 113 7.81 -11.92 4.38
C PRO A 113 8.56 -10.87 3.54
N MET A 114 9.88 -11.05 3.34
CA MET A 114 10.67 -10.11 2.52
C MET A 114 10.30 -10.16 1.05
N VAL A 115 9.93 -11.33 0.53
CA VAL A 115 9.42 -11.46 -0.83
C VAL A 115 8.09 -10.71 -1.00
N ILE A 116 7.13 -10.91 -0.09
CA ILE A 116 5.81 -10.25 -0.13
C ILE A 116 5.97 -8.72 -0.06
N VAL A 117 6.77 -8.23 0.87
CA VAL A 117 7.05 -6.79 1.00
C VAL A 117 7.80 -6.28 -0.22
N GLY A 118 8.75 -7.05 -0.76
CA GLY A 118 9.48 -6.71 -1.99
C GLY A 118 8.55 -6.51 -3.20
N TYR A 119 7.57 -7.38 -3.40
CA TYR A 119 6.54 -7.20 -4.44
C TYR A 119 5.81 -5.86 -4.27
N GLY A 120 5.40 -5.53 -3.03
CA GLY A 120 4.75 -4.26 -2.73
C GLY A 120 5.62 -3.05 -3.04
N LEU A 121 6.89 -3.06 -2.62
CA LEU A 121 7.83 -1.97 -2.90
C LEU A 121 8.10 -1.80 -4.39
N GLY A 122 8.23 -2.88 -5.15
CA GLY A 122 8.38 -2.84 -6.61
C GLY A 122 7.16 -2.22 -7.29
N ALA A 123 5.95 -2.54 -6.84
CA ALA A 123 4.71 -1.94 -7.33
C ALA A 123 4.60 -0.45 -6.99
N LEU A 124 4.99 -0.06 -5.77
CA LEU A 124 5.02 1.34 -5.35
C LEU A 124 6.00 2.17 -6.18
N ALA A 125 7.19 1.65 -6.44
CA ALA A 125 8.15 2.31 -7.32
C ALA A 125 7.55 2.55 -8.72
N MET A 126 6.77 1.60 -9.24
CA MET A 126 6.10 1.74 -10.53
C MET A 126 4.92 2.74 -10.49
N ALA A 127 4.30 2.96 -9.33
CA ALA A 127 3.22 3.93 -9.16
C ALA A 127 3.73 5.38 -9.04
N THR A 128 5.00 5.58 -8.68
CA THR A 128 5.58 6.91 -8.42
C THR A 128 5.44 7.89 -9.58
N PRO A 129 5.69 7.56 -10.86
CA PRO A 129 5.51 8.49 -11.97
C PRO A 129 4.07 8.98 -12.11
N ALA A 130 3.08 8.11 -11.86
CA ALA A 130 1.67 8.48 -11.93
C ALA A 130 1.30 9.55 -10.87
N PHE A 131 1.92 9.47 -9.69
CA PHE A 131 1.75 10.49 -8.66
C PHE A 131 2.19 11.87 -9.13
N PHE A 132 3.37 11.98 -9.75
CA PHE A 132 3.85 13.27 -10.25
C PHE A 132 2.93 13.88 -11.31
N VAL A 133 2.38 13.07 -12.21
CA VAL A 133 1.41 13.54 -13.21
C VAL A 133 0.18 14.13 -12.53
N VAL A 134 -0.40 13.42 -11.56
CA VAL A 134 -1.60 13.90 -10.86
C VAL A 134 -1.27 15.08 -9.95
N ALA A 135 -0.08 15.14 -9.36
CA ALA A 135 0.35 16.29 -8.57
C ALA A 135 0.37 17.57 -9.41
N VAL A 136 0.89 17.51 -10.64
CA VAL A 136 0.86 18.64 -11.57
C VAL A 136 -0.57 19.04 -11.87
N VAL A 137 -1.45 18.11 -12.21
CA VAL A 137 -2.87 18.37 -12.47
C VAL A 137 -3.56 18.99 -11.26
N ALA A 138 -3.27 18.51 -10.06
CA ALA A 138 -3.85 19.04 -8.82
C ALA A 138 -3.40 20.47 -8.52
N VAL A 139 -2.12 20.79 -8.73
CA VAL A 139 -1.58 22.15 -8.59
C VAL A 139 -2.24 23.11 -9.58
N LEU A 140 -2.35 22.70 -10.84
CA LEU A 140 -3.05 23.48 -11.87
C LEU A 140 -4.55 23.67 -11.55
N SER A 141 -5.14 22.75 -10.77
CA SER A 141 -6.53 22.80 -10.31
C SER A 141 -6.71 23.53 -8.96
N GLY A 142 -5.66 24.21 -8.46
CA GLY A 142 -5.72 25.01 -7.23
C GLY A 142 -5.39 24.23 -5.94
N ALA A 143 -4.55 23.21 -6.02
CA ALA A 143 -3.98 22.61 -4.82
C ALA A 143 -2.90 23.52 -4.24
N HIS A 144 -3.01 23.84 -2.95
CA HIS A 144 -2.00 24.59 -2.21
C HIS A 144 -1.35 23.68 -1.17
N PHE A 145 -0.04 23.77 -1.06
CA PHE A 145 0.76 23.02 -0.09
C PHE A 145 1.38 23.97 0.92
N TYR A 146 1.28 23.60 2.19
CA TYR A 146 1.86 24.34 3.32
C TYR A 146 2.81 23.44 4.09
N LEU A 147 3.95 23.12 3.47
CA LEU A 147 4.95 22.23 4.06
C LEU A 147 5.82 23.01 5.06
N VAL A 148 5.38 23.08 6.33
CA VAL A 148 6.12 23.75 7.41
C VAL A 148 7.17 22.82 8.00
N ASP A 149 6.84 21.55 8.19
CA ASP A 149 7.73 20.55 8.78
C ASP A 149 7.93 19.38 7.80
N PRO A 150 9.05 19.37 7.04
CA PRO A 150 9.35 18.28 6.09
C PRO A 150 9.51 16.91 6.76
N LEU A 151 9.97 16.86 8.03
CA LEU A 151 10.12 15.62 8.77
C LEU A 151 8.75 15.01 9.08
N ALA A 152 7.78 15.82 9.50
CA ALA A 152 6.41 15.38 9.74
C ALA A 152 5.77 14.80 8.47
N ALA A 153 5.92 15.47 7.34
CA ALA A 153 5.41 15.00 6.05
C ALA A 153 6.10 13.70 5.60
N PHE A 154 7.41 13.60 5.79
CA PHE A 154 8.16 12.36 5.51
C PHE A 154 7.69 11.19 6.38
N LEU A 155 7.48 11.40 7.69
CA LEU A 155 6.97 10.36 8.60
C LEU A 155 5.54 9.96 8.25
N ALA A 156 4.68 10.90 7.90
CA ALA A 156 3.31 10.61 7.43
C ALA A 156 3.32 9.80 6.12
N PHE A 157 4.19 10.15 5.18
CA PHE A 157 4.38 9.40 3.94
C PHE A 157 4.94 7.99 4.20
N ALA A 158 5.96 7.88 5.05
CA ALA A 158 6.51 6.59 5.46
C ALA A 158 5.46 5.72 6.15
N GLY A 159 4.60 6.33 6.98
CA GLY A 159 3.43 5.69 7.58
C GLY A 159 2.44 5.16 6.54
N LEU A 160 2.15 5.94 5.49
CA LEU A 160 1.27 5.50 4.40
C LEU A 160 1.83 4.27 3.68
N VAL A 161 3.12 4.29 3.36
CA VAL A 161 3.81 3.16 2.73
C VAL A 161 3.83 1.95 3.66
N ALA A 162 4.26 2.13 4.91
CA ALA A 162 4.31 1.05 5.90
C ALA A 162 2.92 0.47 6.19
N GLY A 163 1.91 1.32 6.35
CA GLY A 163 0.53 0.90 6.62
C GLY A 163 -0.07 0.09 5.47
N THR A 164 0.14 0.52 4.23
CA THR A 164 -0.34 -0.24 3.07
C THR A 164 0.38 -1.57 2.90
N LEU A 165 1.71 -1.61 3.10
CA LEU A 165 2.49 -2.85 3.06
C LEU A 165 2.07 -3.82 4.18
N ALA A 166 1.79 -3.32 5.37
CA ALA A 166 1.31 -4.12 6.49
C ALA A 166 -0.06 -4.74 6.20
N CYS A 167 -0.98 -3.97 5.60
CA CYS A 167 -2.27 -4.49 5.14
C CYS A 167 -2.10 -5.55 4.05
N GLY A 168 -1.27 -5.28 3.04
CA GLY A 168 -0.98 -6.24 1.98
C GLY A 168 -0.39 -7.55 2.53
N PHE A 169 0.51 -7.44 3.51
CA PHE A 169 1.11 -8.59 4.19
C PHE A 169 0.08 -9.40 4.99
N ALA A 170 -0.82 -8.74 5.72
CA ALA A 170 -1.90 -9.41 6.44
C ALA A 170 -2.87 -10.13 5.50
N LEU A 171 -3.24 -9.46 4.39
CA LEU A 171 -4.16 -10.01 3.40
C LEU A 171 -3.55 -11.17 2.59
N ALA A 172 -2.22 -11.18 2.38
CA ALA A 172 -1.54 -12.27 1.68
C ALA A 172 -1.84 -13.63 2.31
N GLY A 173 -1.81 -13.73 3.65
CA GLY A 173 -2.16 -14.97 4.35
C GLY A 173 -3.63 -15.37 4.18
N ILE A 174 -4.55 -14.40 4.16
CA ILE A 174 -5.99 -14.64 3.96
C ILE A 174 -6.27 -15.10 2.53
N PHE A 175 -5.64 -14.48 1.54
CA PHE A 175 -5.85 -14.81 0.13
C PHE A 175 -5.34 -16.21 -0.24
N ILE A 176 -4.23 -16.66 0.37
CA ILE A 176 -3.71 -18.00 0.17
C ILE A 176 -4.70 -19.06 0.69
N LEU A 177 -5.31 -18.82 1.86
CA LEU A 177 -6.28 -19.74 2.48
C LEU A 177 -7.63 -19.73 1.77
N SER A 178 -7.91 -18.70 0.96
CA SER A 178 -9.18 -18.54 0.26
C SER A 178 -9.05 -18.92 -1.22
N ARG A 179 -9.86 -19.88 -1.69
CA ARG A 179 -9.97 -20.19 -3.13
C ARG A 179 -10.56 -19.04 -3.96
N ARG A 180 -11.10 -18.00 -3.31
CA ARG A 180 -11.75 -16.83 -3.92
C ARG A 180 -11.08 -15.52 -3.52
N GLY A 181 -9.77 -15.53 -3.29
CA GLY A 181 -9.00 -14.34 -2.88
C GLY A 181 -9.24 -13.13 -3.79
N ASN A 182 -9.33 -13.36 -5.11
CA ASN A 182 -9.59 -12.31 -6.09
C ASN A 182 -10.96 -11.62 -5.90
N ILE A 183 -12.01 -12.37 -5.58
CA ILE A 183 -13.33 -11.83 -5.28
C ILE A 183 -13.29 -11.00 -4.00
N ILE A 184 -12.63 -11.51 -2.96
CA ILE A 184 -12.47 -10.79 -1.68
C ILE A 184 -11.70 -9.48 -1.89
N ALA A 185 -10.60 -9.50 -2.63
CA ALA A 185 -9.82 -8.29 -2.93
C ALA A 185 -10.65 -7.24 -3.68
N THR A 186 -11.40 -7.68 -4.68
CA THR A 186 -12.28 -6.78 -5.46
C THR A 186 -13.38 -6.18 -4.58
N LEU A 187 -13.99 -6.99 -3.71
CA LEU A 187 -15.02 -6.53 -2.78
C LEU A 187 -14.47 -5.56 -1.73
N LEU A 188 -13.22 -5.76 -1.26
CA LEU A 188 -12.58 -4.88 -0.27
C LEU A 188 -12.13 -3.55 -0.87
N GLN A 189 -11.87 -3.48 -2.17
CA GLN A 189 -11.28 -2.32 -2.80
C GLN A 189 -12.13 -1.05 -2.64
N MET A 190 -13.43 -1.13 -2.98
CA MET A 190 -14.33 0.03 -2.90
C MET A 190 -14.65 0.45 -1.46
N PRO A 191 -15.05 -0.45 -0.55
CA PRO A 191 -15.26 -0.05 0.85
C PRO A 191 -14.05 0.62 1.47
N ILE A 192 -12.84 0.08 1.28
CA ILE A 192 -11.62 0.65 1.86
C ILE A 192 -11.30 2.02 1.25
N TYR A 193 -11.60 2.24 -0.03
CA TYR A 193 -11.44 3.54 -0.67
C TYR A 193 -12.21 4.66 0.05
N PHE A 194 -13.42 4.37 0.52
CA PHE A 194 -14.23 5.31 1.31
C PHE A 194 -13.83 5.32 2.80
N LEU A 195 -13.64 4.14 3.39
CA LEU A 195 -13.27 3.98 4.80
C LEU A 195 -11.92 4.63 5.14
N ALA A 196 -10.94 4.52 4.24
CA ALA A 196 -9.64 5.18 4.42
C ALA A 196 -9.71 6.71 4.33
N GLY A 197 -10.88 7.27 4.05
CA GLY A 197 -11.06 8.71 3.95
C GLY A 197 -10.39 9.32 2.72
N PHE A 198 -10.14 8.55 1.66
CA PHE A 198 -9.44 9.06 0.47
C PHE A 198 -10.25 10.08 -0.30
N VAL A 199 -11.56 9.92 -0.33
CA VAL A 199 -12.48 10.80 -1.06
C VAL A 199 -13.34 11.63 -0.14
N VAL A 200 -13.87 11.03 0.92
CA VAL A 200 -14.74 11.67 1.89
C VAL A 200 -14.05 11.72 3.24
N PRO A 201 -14.03 12.87 3.95
CA PRO A 201 -13.49 12.93 5.30
C PRO A 201 -14.22 11.96 6.23
N ILE A 202 -13.49 11.31 7.14
CA ILE A 202 -14.06 10.31 8.06
C ILE A 202 -15.15 10.93 8.93
N SER A 203 -15.01 12.20 9.31
CA SER A 203 -16.00 12.93 10.10
C SER A 203 -17.37 13.05 9.41
N ARG A 204 -17.44 12.85 8.10
CA ARG A 204 -18.70 12.84 7.34
C ARG A 204 -19.30 11.45 7.16
N LEU A 205 -18.57 10.41 7.56
CA LEU A 205 -19.10 9.04 7.55
C LEU A 205 -20.05 8.83 8.73
N PRO A 206 -21.05 7.95 8.60
CA PRO A 206 -21.91 7.56 9.71
C PRO A 206 -21.11 7.11 10.92
N VAL A 207 -21.55 7.47 12.13
CA VAL A 207 -20.82 7.21 13.38
C VAL A 207 -20.45 5.73 13.56
N TRP A 208 -21.34 4.82 13.15
CA TRP A 208 -21.09 3.36 13.23
C TRP A 208 -20.02 2.86 12.25
N VAL A 209 -19.69 3.64 11.21
CA VAL A 209 -18.64 3.30 10.21
C VAL A 209 -17.25 3.76 10.67
N GLN A 210 -17.18 4.85 11.43
CA GLN A 210 -15.92 5.47 11.85
C GLN A 210 -14.95 4.52 12.59
N PRO A 211 -15.39 3.60 13.46
CA PRO A 211 -14.49 2.62 14.08
C PRO A 211 -13.78 1.73 13.08
N PHE A 212 -14.45 1.32 11.99
CA PHE A 212 -13.83 0.53 10.92
C PHE A 212 -12.78 1.34 10.15
N SER A 213 -13.04 2.64 9.94
CA SER A 213 -12.07 3.55 9.35
C SER A 213 -10.82 3.68 10.24
N ASN A 214 -11.00 3.86 11.53
CA ASN A 214 -9.90 4.00 12.48
C ASN A 214 -9.12 2.68 12.70
N ALA A 215 -9.69 1.54 12.35
CA ALA A 215 -8.98 0.27 12.35
C ALA A 215 -8.00 0.11 11.18
N LEU A 216 -8.03 1.00 10.19
CA LEU A 216 -7.14 0.96 9.03
C LEU A 216 -5.92 1.86 9.23
N PRO A 217 -4.67 1.36 9.11
CA PRO A 217 -3.49 2.20 9.27
C PRO A 217 -3.40 3.28 8.19
N VAL A 218 -3.87 2.98 6.98
CA VAL A 218 -3.89 3.92 5.86
C VAL A 218 -4.77 5.13 6.09
N THR A 219 -5.78 5.02 6.94
CA THR A 219 -6.65 6.12 7.37
C THR A 219 -5.88 7.17 8.14
N HIS A 220 -5.17 6.74 9.18
CA HIS A 220 -4.32 7.62 10.00
C HIS A 220 -3.21 8.25 9.18
N ALA A 221 -2.60 7.48 8.27
CA ALA A 221 -1.59 8.00 7.36
C ALA A 221 -2.13 9.08 6.41
N ALA A 222 -3.32 8.88 5.85
CA ALA A 222 -3.95 9.86 4.96
C ALA A 222 -4.32 11.15 5.69
N ILE A 223 -4.78 11.06 6.95
CA ILE A 223 -5.03 12.22 7.81
C ILE A 223 -3.71 12.94 8.10
N ALA A 224 -2.70 12.23 8.62
CA ALA A 224 -1.41 12.82 8.94
C ALA A 224 -0.75 13.50 7.73
N LEU A 225 -0.85 12.88 6.55
CA LEU A 225 -0.29 13.46 5.34
C LEU A 225 -1.03 14.73 4.89
N ARG A 226 -2.35 14.81 5.10
CA ARG A 226 -3.11 16.04 4.86
C ARG A 226 -2.77 17.14 5.86
N GLU A 227 -2.70 16.80 7.15
CA GLU A 227 -2.33 17.72 8.22
C GLU A 227 -0.96 18.33 7.98
N THR A 228 0.03 17.52 7.61
CA THR A 228 1.41 17.98 7.41
C THR A 228 1.65 18.68 6.08
N ALA A 229 1.05 18.21 4.97
CA ALA A 229 1.32 18.73 3.64
C ALA A 229 0.37 19.86 3.22
N LEU A 230 -0.87 19.90 3.75
CA LEU A 230 -1.88 20.86 3.33
C LEU A 230 -2.22 21.89 4.43
N LEU A 231 -2.11 21.54 5.72
CA LEU A 231 -2.45 22.42 6.83
C LEU A 231 -1.20 22.93 7.56
N GLY A 232 -0.01 22.44 7.21
CA GLY A 232 1.25 22.90 7.79
C GLY A 232 1.46 22.46 9.24
N TYR A 233 0.86 21.34 9.67
CA TYR A 233 1.06 20.82 11.02
C TYR A 233 2.49 20.35 11.22
N THR A 234 3.02 20.63 12.40
CA THR A 234 4.33 20.16 12.84
C THR A 234 4.27 18.69 13.31
N THR A 235 5.45 18.07 13.49
CA THR A 235 5.57 16.71 14.03
C THR A 235 4.86 16.55 15.38
N ALA A 236 4.83 17.58 16.23
CA ALA A 236 4.14 17.52 17.52
C ALA A 236 2.60 17.45 17.36
N GLN A 237 2.07 18.18 16.37
CA GLN A 237 0.62 18.26 16.12
C GLN A 237 0.10 17.02 15.38
N ALA A 238 0.80 16.56 14.34
CA ALA A 238 0.44 15.36 13.57
C ALA A 238 0.90 14.05 14.23
N GLY A 239 1.73 14.13 15.28
CA GLY A 239 2.30 12.99 16.00
C GLY A 239 1.29 11.92 16.41
N PRO A 240 0.16 12.25 17.01
CA PRO A 240 -0.86 11.28 17.39
C PRO A 240 -1.36 10.44 16.21
N GLN A 241 -1.57 11.04 15.05
CA GLN A 241 -2.01 10.33 13.84
C GLN A 241 -0.89 9.45 13.25
N ILE A 242 0.35 9.96 13.25
CA ILE A 242 1.53 9.20 12.80
C ILE A 242 1.73 7.97 13.71
N LEU A 243 1.68 8.15 15.03
CA LEU A 243 1.84 7.04 15.98
C LEU A 243 0.70 6.02 15.85
N ALA A 244 -0.54 6.47 15.71
CA ALA A 244 -1.69 5.59 15.48
C ALA A 244 -1.50 4.77 14.20
N CYS A 245 -1.02 5.38 13.11
CA CYS A 245 -0.72 4.69 11.87
C CYS A 245 0.29 3.55 12.08
N PHE A 246 1.45 3.83 12.68
CA PHE A 246 2.46 2.80 12.93
C PHE A 246 2.01 1.75 13.94
N GLY A 247 1.24 2.14 14.97
CA GLY A 247 0.67 1.21 15.94
C GLY A 247 -0.30 0.22 15.30
N VAL A 248 -1.24 0.70 14.49
CA VAL A 248 -2.18 -0.16 13.76
C VAL A 248 -1.43 -0.99 12.72
N ALA A 249 -0.46 -0.42 11.99
CA ALA A 249 0.36 -1.15 11.03
C ALA A 249 1.12 -2.32 11.70
N ALA A 250 1.65 -2.11 12.91
CA ALA A 250 2.30 -3.18 13.68
C ALA A 250 1.33 -4.34 13.98
N VAL A 251 0.08 -4.04 14.36
CA VAL A 251 -0.95 -5.08 14.56
C VAL A 251 -1.19 -5.86 13.27
N TYR A 252 -1.30 -5.20 12.11
CA TYR A 252 -1.45 -5.89 10.82
C TYR A 252 -0.23 -6.74 10.47
N CYS A 253 1.00 -6.29 10.78
CA CYS A 253 2.20 -7.09 10.61
C CYS A 253 2.18 -8.36 11.49
N ILE A 254 1.71 -8.26 12.73
CA ILE A 254 1.57 -9.40 13.64
C ILE A 254 0.54 -10.39 13.08
N VAL A 255 -0.63 -9.90 12.66
CA VAL A 255 -1.68 -10.73 12.04
C VAL A 255 -1.16 -11.42 10.79
N GLY A 256 -0.47 -10.69 9.92
CA GLY A 256 0.15 -11.24 8.70
C GLY A 256 1.18 -12.32 8.99
N TYR A 257 2.02 -12.11 9.99
CA TYR A 257 3.02 -13.09 10.41
C TYR A 257 2.39 -14.41 10.91
N PHE A 258 1.39 -14.32 11.78
CA PHE A 258 0.70 -15.54 12.27
C PHE A 258 -0.11 -16.22 11.17
N SER A 259 -0.77 -15.45 10.31
CA SER A 259 -1.50 -15.97 9.16
C SER A 259 -0.56 -16.74 8.22
N LEU A 260 0.61 -16.19 7.90
CA LEU A 260 1.60 -16.83 7.04
C LEU A 260 2.18 -18.09 7.67
N ARG A 261 2.47 -18.07 8.97
CA ARG A 261 2.92 -19.27 9.71
C ARG A 261 1.87 -20.38 9.67
N ARG A 262 0.60 -20.04 9.79
CA ARG A 262 -0.48 -21.02 9.70
C ARG A 262 -0.55 -21.66 8.31
N VAL A 263 -0.39 -20.86 7.25
CA VAL A 263 -0.30 -21.37 5.87
C VAL A 263 0.87 -22.33 5.72
N GLU A 264 2.05 -21.97 6.21
CA GLU A 264 3.23 -22.83 6.15
C GLU A 264 3.03 -24.16 6.88
N HIS A 265 2.39 -24.12 8.02
CA HIS A 265 2.09 -25.31 8.79
C HIS A 265 1.13 -26.24 8.03
N VAL A 266 0.03 -25.69 7.51
CA VAL A 266 -0.95 -26.47 6.72
C VAL A 266 -0.31 -27.05 5.46
N ALA A 267 0.50 -26.26 4.74
CA ALA A 267 1.19 -26.74 3.54
C ALA A 267 2.17 -27.90 3.80
N LYS A 268 2.87 -27.86 4.94
CA LYS A 268 3.81 -28.94 5.32
C LYS A 268 3.12 -30.24 5.75
N TYR A 269 1.99 -30.15 6.43
CA TYR A 269 1.31 -31.36 6.97
C TYR A 269 0.36 -32.00 5.96
N ALA A 270 -0.24 -31.20 5.06
CA ALA A 270 -1.18 -31.77 4.08
C ALA A 270 -0.50 -32.40 2.86
N GLY A 271 0.80 -32.19 2.65
CA GLY A 271 1.51 -32.71 1.46
C GLY A 271 0.94 -32.17 0.13
N GLN A 272 0.04 -31.20 0.20
CA GLN A 272 -0.82 -30.77 -0.90
C GLN A 272 -0.52 -29.31 -1.24
N LEU A 273 0.70 -29.02 -1.67
CA LEU A 273 1.06 -27.69 -2.17
C LEU A 273 0.22 -27.28 -3.41
N ASP A 274 -0.39 -28.26 -4.09
CA ASP A 274 -1.13 -28.04 -5.34
C ASP A 274 -2.66 -28.01 -5.19
N LEU A 275 -3.22 -28.27 -4.01
CA LEU A 275 -4.68 -28.43 -3.83
C LEU A 275 -5.41 -27.25 -3.17
N TYR A 276 -4.69 -26.19 -2.77
CA TYR A 276 -5.33 -25.01 -2.17
C TYR A 276 -5.15 -23.77 -3.01
#